data_9564e2691aaddc4571accb9ae0c89b8e
#
_entry.id   9564e2691aaddc4571accb9ae0c89b8e
#
_cell.length_a   1.000
_cell.length_b   1.000
_cell.length_c   1.000
_cell.angle_alpha   90.00
_cell.angle_beta   90.00
_cell.angle_gamma   90.00
#
_symmetry.space_group_name_H-M   'P 1'
#
loop_
_entity.id
_entity.type
_entity.pdbx_description
1 polymer ?
#
loop_
_entity_poly.entity_id
_entity_poly.type
_entity_poly.pdbx_seq_one_letter_code
_entity_poly.pdbx_strand_id
1 'polypeptide(L)'
;LNGSGKHNNWSMSTNEGENLLEPGKTPESNAQFLLFLTAILKSVDENQDLLRISVASAGNDHRLGANEAPPAIISVYLGDELYRVLESIVEGKPYSADKKSKMTIGVDVLPPIPKDSTDRNRTSPFAFTGNKFEFRSAGSNVSLAGPNTTLNAIVAETLKSFADELEGASDFEKSLNTLIEREVKAHWRIVFNGNGYDESWKKEAAKRGLLELRTTPDAVAHYLDEKNVKLYTDTGVYTKEEMESHYEIKLEKYAQLLNIEVEPMLEMINKDILPAAYKY
;
A
#
# COMPACT_ATOMS: atom_id res chain seq x y z
N LEU A 1 -3.44 18.26 15.57
CA LEU A 1 -2.10 17.73 15.31
C LEU A 1 -2.24 16.49 14.48
N ASN A 2 -1.98 16.60 13.18
CA ASN A 2 -2.10 15.51 12.21
C ASN A 2 -0.94 14.54 12.37
N GLY A 3 -0.83 14.01 13.51
CA GLY A 3 0.09 13.10 14.11
C GLY A 3 1.01 12.29 13.24
N SER A 4 1.99 11.74 13.88
CA SER A 4 2.89 10.74 13.35
C SER A 4 2.13 9.48 12.92
N GLY A 5 2.66 8.79 11.94
CA GLY A 5 2.20 7.47 11.53
C GLY A 5 3.11 6.37 12.06
N LYS A 6 2.65 5.15 11.89
CA LYS A 6 3.47 3.95 11.99
C LYS A 6 3.84 3.49 10.58
N HIS A 7 5.12 3.18 10.37
CA HIS A 7 5.55 2.51 9.15
C HIS A 7 5.53 1.00 9.40
N ASN A 8 4.55 0.32 8.82
CA ASN A 8 4.44 -1.13 8.91
C ASN A 8 5.37 -1.76 7.87
N ASN A 9 6.51 -2.25 8.33
CA ASN A 9 7.44 -2.98 7.48
C ASN A 9 6.97 -4.43 7.34
N TRP A 10 6.77 -4.86 6.11
CA TRP A 10 6.23 -6.16 5.78
C TRP A 10 7.05 -6.84 4.68
N SER A 11 7.36 -8.12 4.85
CA SER A 11 8.09 -8.95 3.89
C SER A 11 7.62 -10.40 4.00
N MET A 12 8.11 -11.25 3.10
CA MET A 12 7.85 -12.69 3.10
C MET A 12 9.15 -13.45 3.06
N SER A 13 9.22 -14.55 3.81
CA SER A 13 10.37 -15.45 3.80
C SER A 13 9.95 -16.92 3.84
N THR A 14 10.82 -17.79 3.35
CA THR A 14 10.69 -19.23 3.53
C THR A 14 10.93 -19.63 5.00
N ASN A 15 10.61 -20.88 5.35
CA ASN A 15 10.93 -21.44 6.67
C ASN A 15 12.45 -21.48 6.96
N GLU A 16 13.27 -21.44 5.91
CA GLU A 16 14.73 -21.42 6.00
C GLU A 16 15.28 -19.99 6.14
N GLY A 17 14.40 -18.98 6.11
CA GLY A 17 14.77 -17.57 6.30
C GLY A 17 15.18 -16.85 5.02
N GLU A 18 15.00 -17.45 3.85
CA GLU A 18 15.22 -16.78 2.57
C GLU A 18 14.10 -15.73 2.33
N ASN A 19 14.50 -14.47 2.10
CA ASN A 19 13.58 -13.39 1.81
C ASN A 19 13.14 -13.43 0.34
N LEU A 20 11.86 -13.67 0.11
CA LEU A 20 11.27 -13.76 -1.24
C LEU A 20 11.16 -12.41 -1.96
N LEU A 21 11.33 -11.31 -1.23
CA LEU A 21 11.35 -9.95 -1.76
C LEU A 21 12.78 -9.39 -1.89
N GLU A 22 13.80 -10.26 -1.90
CA GLU A 22 15.18 -9.86 -2.17
C GLU A 22 15.43 -9.82 -3.68
N PRO A 23 15.62 -8.62 -4.29
CA PRO A 23 15.77 -8.49 -5.74
C PRO A 23 17.10 -9.06 -6.24
N GLY A 24 18.11 -9.14 -5.37
CA GLY A 24 19.46 -9.54 -5.75
C GLY A 24 20.18 -8.45 -6.56
N LYS A 25 21.22 -8.88 -7.29
CA LYS A 25 22.05 -7.96 -8.11
C LYS A 25 21.45 -7.66 -9.48
N THR A 26 20.59 -8.53 -9.98
CA THR A 26 19.95 -8.48 -11.30
C THR A 26 18.46 -8.77 -11.16
N PRO A 27 17.66 -7.79 -10.68
CA PRO A 27 16.24 -7.98 -10.44
C PRO A 27 15.47 -8.46 -11.66
N GLU A 28 15.87 -7.99 -12.84
CA GLU A 28 15.26 -8.31 -14.15
C GLU A 28 15.38 -9.79 -14.54
N SER A 29 16.32 -10.51 -13.98
CA SER A 29 16.53 -11.94 -14.21
C SER A 29 16.13 -12.81 -13.03
N ASN A 30 15.68 -12.21 -11.91
CA ASN A 30 15.24 -12.95 -10.73
C ASN A 30 13.74 -13.26 -10.84
N ALA A 31 13.41 -14.38 -11.50
CA ALA A 31 12.03 -14.79 -11.74
C ALA A 31 11.23 -15.01 -10.43
N GLN A 32 11.88 -15.55 -9.39
CA GLN A 32 11.26 -15.70 -8.06
C GLN A 32 10.85 -14.34 -7.49
N PHE A 33 11.78 -13.39 -7.44
CA PHE A 33 11.49 -12.05 -6.95
C PHE A 33 10.38 -11.38 -7.77
N LEU A 34 10.44 -11.45 -9.11
CA LEU A 34 9.44 -10.88 -10.00
C LEU A 34 8.05 -11.51 -9.79
N LEU A 35 7.96 -12.80 -9.55
CA LEU A 35 6.70 -13.47 -9.23
C LEU A 35 6.07 -12.93 -7.95
N PHE A 36 6.84 -12.87 -6.86
CA PHE A 36 6.32 -12.37 -5.57
C PHE A 36 6.02 -10.88 -5.61
N LEU A 37 6.84 -10.08 -6.30
CA LEU A 37 6.55 -8.67 -6.54
C LEU A 37 5.24 -8.50 -7.30
N THR A 38 5.04 -9.27 -8.36
CA THR A 38 3.81 -9.25 -9.18
C THR A 38 2.58 -9.65 -8.34
N ALA A 39 2.72 -10.68 -7.50
CA ALA A 39 1.64 -11.08 -6.59
C ALA A 39 1.23 -9.95 -5.65
N ILE A 40 2.20 -9.18 -5.12
CA ILE A 40 1.91 -8.03 -4.26
C ILE A 40 1.21 -6.91 -5.05
N LEU A 41 1.68 -6.59 -6.26
CA LEU A 41 1.02 -5.57 -7.09
C LEU A 41 -0.45 -5.91 -7.34
N LYS A 42 -0.73 -7.15 -7.75
CA LYS A 42 -2.10 -7.65 -7.94
C LYS A 42 -2.92 -7.56 -6.65
N SER A 43 -2.38 -8.09 -5.54
CA SER A 43 -3.07 -8.10 -4.25
C SER A 43 -3.45 -6.70 -3.79
N VAL A 44 -2.53 -5.74 -3.93
CA VAL A 44 -2.76 -4.34 -3.52
C VAL A 44 -3.75 -3.65 -4.45
N ASP A 45 -3.66 -3.87 -5.76
CA ASP A 45 -4.54 -3.24 -6.74
C ASP A 45 -6.00 -3.72 -6.61
N GLU A 46 -6.21 -5.02 -6.42
CA GLU A 46 -7.55 -5.60 -6.29
C GLU A 46 -8.21 -5.32 -4.93
N ASN A 47 -7.41 -5.03 -3.89
CA ASN A 47 -7.88 -4.88 -2.50
C ASN A 47 -7.50 -3.52 -1.88
N GLN A 48 -7.52 -2.44 -2.68
CA GLN A 48 -7.28 -1.07 -2.22
C GLN A 48 -8.24 -0.68 -1.08
N ASP A 49 -9.51 -1.07 -1.20
CA ASP A 49 -10.56 -0.87 -0.22
C ASP A 49 -10.23 -1.52 1.13
N LEU A 50 -9.88 -2.80 1.14
CA LEU A 50 -9.52 -3.51 2.38
C LEU A 50 -8.29 -2.92 3.06
N LEU A 51 -7.27 -2.54 2.27
CA LEU A 51 -6.09 -1.86 2.81
C LEU A 51 -6.44 -0.51 3.44
N ARG A 52 -7.32 0.27 2.79
CA ARG A 52 -7.80 1.53 3.35
C ARG A 52 -8.65 1.31 4.61
N ILE A 53 -9.53 0.30 4.62
CA ILE A 53 -10.36 -0.08 5.77
C ILE A 53 -9.50 -0.52 6.95
N SER A 54 -8.38 -1.19 6.70
CA SER A 54 -7.48 -1.71 7.74
C SER A 54 -6.89 -0.62 8.64
N VAL A 55 -6.86 0.62 8.13
CA VAL A 55 -6.33 1.80 8.84
C VAL A 55 -7.39 2.88 9.08
N ALA A 56 -8.66 2.57 8.82
CA ALA A 56 -9.77 3.52 8.94
C ALA A 56 -10.06 3.86 10.40
N SER A 57 -10.04 5.15 10.72
CA SER A 57 -10.49 5.72 11.99
C SER A 57 -10.66 7.22 11.83
N ALA A 58 -11.52 7.86 12.65
CA ALA A 58 -11.75 9.29 12.59
C ALA A 58 -10.43 10.10 12.66
N GLY A 59 -9.54 9.79 13.60
CA GLY A 59 -8.26 10.48 13.72
C GLY A 59 -7.32 10.25 12.52
N ASN A 60 -7.35 9.08 11.89
CA ASN A 60 -6.52 8.81 10.73
C ASN A 60 -7.09 9.44 9.44
N ASP A 61 -8.41 9.66 9.36
CA ASP A 61 -9.03 10.37 8.24
C ASP A 61 -8.51 11.81 8.13
N HIS A 62 -8.31 12.47 9.28
CA HIS A 62 -7.71 13.81 9.32
C HIS A 62 -6.22 13.83 8.98
N ARG A 63 -5.53 12.71 9.20
CA ARG A 63 -4.10 12.57 8.94
C ARG A 63 -3.81 12.32 7.47
N LEU A 64 -4.56 11.43 6.81
CA LEU A 64 -4.29 11.03 5.43
C LEU A 64 -4.42 12.21 4.46
N GLY A 65 -3.39 12.41 3.63
CA GLY A 65 -3.32 13.52 2.69
C GLY A 65 -2.95 14.87 3.31
N ALA A 66 -2.70 14.91 4.64
CA ALA A 66 -2.16 16.07 5.32
C ALA A 66 -0.63 15.94 5.48
N ASN A 67 0.00 16.90 6.18
CA ASN A 67 1.44 16.96 6.37
C ASN A 67 2.07 15.61 6.74
N GLU A 68 3.06 15.18 5.95
CA GLU A 68 3.85 13.95 6.14
C GLU A 68 3.06 12.63 6.12
N ALA A 69 1.80 12.64 5.72
CA ALA A 69 1.00 11.44 5.56
C ALA A 69 0.61 11.20 4.10
N PRO A 70 0.66 9.94 3.62
CA PRO A 70 0.24 9.63 2.27
C PRO A 70 -1.26 9.94 2.07
N PRO A 71 -1.71 10.19 0.81
CA PRO A 71 -3.12 10.39 0.52
C PRO A 71 -3.93 9.11 0.79
N ALA A 72 -5.27 9.26 0.85
CA ALA A 72 -6.22 8.15 1.00
C ALA A 72 -6.41 7.34 -0.30
N ILE A 73 -5.43 7.37 -1.19
CA ILE A 73 -5.37 6.62 -2.45
C ILE A 73 -4.24 5.61 -2.30
N ILE A 74 -4.56 4.33 -2.38
CA ILE A 74 -3.53 3.29 -2.33
C ILE A 74 -2.79 3.25 -3.67
N SER A 75 -1.47 3.37 -3.61
CA SER A 75 -0.57 3.21 -4.75
C SER A 75 0.75 2.59 -4.29
N VAL A 76 1.49 2.00 -5.20
CA VAL A 76 2.75 1.30 -4.92
C VAL A 76 3.92 2.07 -5.50
N TYR A 77 4.88 2.41 -4.66
CA TYR A 77 6.17 2.98 -5.05
C TYR A 77 7.23 1.90 -5.12
N LEU A 78 7.96 1.81 -6.21
CA LEU A 78 8.97 0.77 -6.45
C LEU A 78 10.41 1.30 -6.50
N GLY A 79 10.59 2.61 -6.64
CA GLY A 79 11.89 3.20 -7.00
C GLY A 79 12.18 3.10 -8.50
N ASP A 80 13.16 3.86 -8.96
CA ASP A 80 13.41 4.05 -10.41
C ASP A 80 13.86 2.76 -11.11
N GLU A 81 14.67 1.94 -10.46
CA GLU A 81 15.22 0.73 -11.06
C GLU A 81 14.12 -0.31 -11.32
N LEU A 82 13.36 -0.69 -10.30
CA LEU A 82 12.27 -1.66 -10.44
C LEU A 82 11.14 -1.13 -11.31
N TYR A 83 10.86 0.18 -11.24
CA TYR A 83 9.90 0.80 -12.14
C TYR A 83 10.26 0.54 -13.60
N ARG A 84 11.51 0.80 -14.00
CA ARG A 84 11.98 0.58 -15.37
C ARG A 84 11.98 -0.91 -15.76
N VAL A 85 12.33 -1.81 -14.83
CA VAL A 85 12.26 -3.26 -15.07
C VAL A 85 10.83 -3.65 -15.41
N LEU A 86 9.86 -3.28 -14.58
CA LEU A 86 8.46 -3.62 -14.84
C LEU A 86 7.88 -2.87 -16.05
N GLU A 87 8.27 -1.62 -16.28
CA GLU A 87 7.87 -0.85 -17.47
C GLU A 87 8.33 -1.57 -18.75
N SER A 88 9.55 -2.13 -18.77
CA SER A 88 10.04 -2.92 -19.90
C SER A 88 9.19 -4.16 -20.17
N ILE A 89 8.68 -4.82 -19.11
CA ILE A 89 7.74 -5.93 -19.23
C ILE A 89 6.40 -5.46 -19.82
N VAL A 90 5.89 -4.34 -19.34
CA VAL A 90 4.63 -3.75 -19.86
C VAL A 90 4.74 -3.40 -21.34
N GLU A 91 5.87 -2.81 -21.75
CA GLU A 91 6.13 -2.41 -23.13
C GLU A 91 6.55 -3.57 -24.04
N GLY A 92 6.87 -4.74 -23.48
CA GLY A 92 7.38 -5.88 -24.24
C GLY A 92 8.78 -5.64 -24.84
N LYS A 93 9.59 -4.79 -24.20
CA LYS A 93 10.94 -4.44 -24.62
C LYS A 93 11.98 -5.09 -23.69
N PRO A 94 13.15 -5.51 -24.22
CA PRO A 94 14.19 -5.99 -23.34
C PRO A 94 14.71 -4.88 -22.42
N TYR A 95 14.81 -5.19 -21.13
CA TYR A 95 15.43 -4.28 -20.16
C TYR A 95 16.93 -4.14 -20.47
N SER A 96 17.37 -2.91 -20.61
CA SER A 96 18.80 -2.58 -20.67
C SER A 96 19.16 -1.84 -19.39
N ALA A 97 19.90 -2.49 -18.50
CA ALA A 97 20.45 -1.83 -17.33
C ALA A 97 21.36 -0.70 -17.81
N ASP A 98 20.92 0.54 -17.63
CA ASP A 98 21.85 1.67 -17.75
C ASP A 98 23.02 1.43 -16.81
N LYS A 99 24.24 1.53 -17.34
CA LYS A 99 25.47 1.42 -16.56
C LYS A 99 25.27 2.19 -15.26
N LYS A 100 25.29 1.48 -14.13
CA LYS A 100 25.13 1.94 -12.74
C LYS A 100 25.33 3.44 -12.64
N SER A 101 24.27 4.19 -12.38
CA SER A 101 24.38 5.62 -12.13
C SER A 101 25.18 5.81 -10.84
N LYS A 102 26.49 5.96 -10.99
CA LYS A 102 27.39 6.31 -9.89
C LYS A 102 27.20 7.78 -9.63
N MET A 103 26.85 8.11 -8.39
CA MET A 103 26.85 9.48 -7.94
C MET A 103 28.28 9.98 -7.88
N THR A 104 28.69 10.82 -8.81
CA THR A 104 30.01 11.46 -8.81
C THR A 104 29.91 12.66 -7.87
N ILE A 105 30.39 12.48 -6.64
CA ILE A 105 30.61 13.61 -5.73
C ILE A 105 31.90 14.26 -6.20
N GLY A 106 31.86 15.57 -6.53
CA GLY A 106 32.95 16.33 -7.13
C GLY A 106 34.17 16.54 -6.23
N VAL A 107 34.62 15.51 -5.52
CA VAL A 107 35.85 15.49 -4.72
C VAL A 107 36.60 14.20 -5.07
N ASP A 108 37.73 14.32 -5.68
CA ASP A 108 38.58 13.23 -6.20
C ASP A 108 39.09 12.21 -5.17
N VAL A 109 38.66 12.31 -3.91
CA VAL A 109 39.20 11.50 -2.79
C VAL A 109 38.21 10.47 -2.25
N LEU A 110 36.93 10.49 -2.66
CA LEU A 110 35.95 9.51 -2.19
C LEU A 110 35.67 8.44 -3.24
N PRO A 111 35.62 7.14 -2.85
CA PRO A 111 35.20 6.10 -3.76
C PRO A 111 33.76 6.38 -4.27
N PRO A 112 33.44 6.04 -5.52
CA PRO A 112 32.10 6.23 -6.07
C PRO A 112 31.08 5.47 -5.24
N ILE A 113 30.17 6.18 -4.60
CA ILE A 113 29.07 5.61 -3.82
C ILE A 113 28.01 5.14 -4.83
N PRO A 114 27.55 3.87 -4.78
CA PRO A 114 26.42 3.46 -5.58
C PRO A 114 25.22 4.36 -5.22
N LYS A 115 24.49 4.84 -6.24
CA LYS A 115 23.23 5.55 -5.98
C LYS A 115 22.32 4.59 -5.23
N ASP A 116 21.90 5.00 -4.04
CA ASP A 116 20.99 4.21 -3.24
C ASP A 116 19.67 4.06 -4.01
N SER A 117 19.36 2.84 -4.43
CA SER A 117 18.10 2.51 -5.11
C SER A 117 16.90 2.52 -4.14
N THR A 118 17.15 2.78 -2.87
CA THR A 118 16.16 2.83 -1.78
C THR A 118 15.61 4.24 -1.55
N ASP A 119 15.54 5.10 -2.58
CA ASP A 119 14.97 6.43 -2.43
C ASP A 119 13.52 6.31 -1.91
N ARG A 120 13.34 6.73 -0.66
CA ARG A 120 12.07 6.64 0.05
C ARG A 120 11.18 7.77 -0.38
N ASN A 121 10.29 7.53 -1.33
CA ASN A 121 9.22 8.47 -1.57
C ASN A 121 8.26 8.48 -0.37
N ARG A 122 8.43 9.46 0.51
CA ARG A 122 7.63 9.63 1.74
C ARG A 122 6.15 9.85 1.47
N THR A 123 5.77 10.18 0.26
CA THR A 123 4.39 10.46 -0.14
C THR A 123 3.61 9.22 -0.54
N SER A 124 4.28 8.08 -0.74
CA SER A 124 3.64 6.83 -1.12
C SER A 124 3.05 6.09 0.08
N PRO A 125 1.81 5.60 -0.01
CA PRO A 125 1.17 4.81 1.03
C PRO A 125 1.76 3.40 1.17
N PHE A 126 2.30 2.83 0.09
CA PHE A 126 2.89 1.49 0.06
C PHE A 126 4.16 1.52 -0.79
N ALA A 127 5.32 1.45 -0.13
CA ALA A 127 6.61 1.66 -0.79
C ALA A 127 7.54 0.46 -0.62
N PHE A 128 8.15 0.02 -1.72
CA PHE A 128 9.25 -0.93 -1.69
C PHE A 128 10.53 -0.26 -1.19
N THR A 129 11.20 -0.88 -0.21
CA THR A 129 12.38 -0.32 0.45
C THR A 129 13.56 -1.29 0.44
N GLY A 130 13.84 -1.84 -0.73
CA GLY A 130 15.00 -2.68 -1.02
C GLY A 130 14.75 -4.18 -0.91
N ASN A 131 14.11 -4.67 0.16
CA ASN A 131 13.77 -6.09 0.34
C ASN A 131 12.50 -6.32 1.14
N LYS A 132 11.66 -5.28 1.25
CA LYS A 132 10.38 -5.29 1.96
C LYS A 132 9.53 -4.12 1.50
N PHE A 133 8.26 -4.14 1.88
CA PHE A 133 7.35 -3.02 1.73
C PHE A 133 7.14 -2.28 3.04
N GLU A 134 6.95 -0.99 2.96
CA GLU A 134 6.46 -0.15 4.06
C GLU A 134 5.04 0.30 3.76
N PHE A 135 4.07 -0.12 4.58
CA PHE A 135 2.72 0.43 4.56
C PHE A 135 2.64 1.60 5.54
N ARG A 136 2.47 2.81 5.00
CA ARG A 136 2.64 4.08 5.73
C ARG A 136 1.33 4.75 6.12
N SER A 137 0.20 4.16 5.74
CA SER A 137 -1.13 4.75 5.97
C SER A 137 -1.65 4.58 7.40
N ALA A 138 -1.00 3.77 8.25
CA ALA A 138 -1.43 3.57 9.63
C ALA A 138 -1.10 4.79 10.50
N GLY A 139 -2.10 5.36 11.17
CA GLY A 139 -1.91 6.40 12.19
C GLY A 139 -1.24 5.84 13.45
N SER A 140 -0.65 6.71 14.27
CA SER A 140 0.10 6.31 15.48
C SER A 140 -0.75 5.55 16.50
N ASN A 141 -2.05 5.82 16.58
CA ASN A 141 -3.01 5.18 17.48
C ASN A 141 -3.69 3.94 16.88
N VAL A 142 -3.47 3.63 15.60
CA VAL A 142 -4.06 2.45 14.94
C VAL A 142 -3.20 1.22 15.25
N SER A 143 -3.85 0.11 15.56
CA SER A 143 -3.17 -1.19 15.69
C SER A 143 -2.68 -1.68 14.33
N LEU A 144 -1.47 -2.26 14.27
CA LEU A 144 -0.96 -2.90 13.06
C LEU A 144 -1.55 -4.29 12.80
N ALA A 145 -2.37 -4.83 13.71
CA ALA A 145 -3.05 -6.11 13.51
C ALA A 145 -3.93 -6.09 12.26
N GLY A 146 -4.77 -5.06 12.08
CA GLY A 146 -5.62 -4.91 10.90
C GLY A 146 -4.83 -4.91 9.58
N PRO A 147 -3.86 -3.99 9.40
CA PRO A 147 -3.00 -3.98 8.22
C PRO A 147 -2.30 -5.32 7.94
N ASN A 148 -1.74 -5.97 8.97
CA ASN A 148 -1.03 -7.24 8.79
C ASN A 148 -1.99 -8.38 8.42
N THR A 149 -3.14 -8.46 9.06
CA THR A 149 -4.18 -9.46 8.72
C THR A 149 -4.62 -9.29 7.27
N THR A 150 -4.90 -8.05 6.86
CA THR A 150 -5.30 -7.76 5.48
C THR A 150 -4.21 -8.09 4.48
N LEU A 151 -2.97 -7.61 4.70
CA LEU A 151 -1.85 -7.90 3.79
C LEU A 151 -1.61 -9.41 3.64
N ASN A 152 -1.61 -10.14 4.75
CA ASN A 152 -1.41 -11.59 4.71
C ASN A 152 -2.55 -12.30 3.95
N ALA A 153 -3.81 -11.91 4.17
CA ALA A 153 -4.95 -12.54 3.51
C ALA A 153 -4.95 -12.29 1.99
N ILE A 154 -4.79 -11.03 1.56
CA ILE A 154 -4.83 -10.68 0.12
C ILE A 154 -3.67 -11.29 -0.65
N VAL A 155 -2.48 -11.34 -0.04
CA VAL A 155 -1.31 -11.94 -0.68
C VAL A 155 -1.42 -13.46 -0.70
N ALA A 156 -1.92 -14.10 0.36
CA ALA A 156 -2.14 -15.54 0.40
C ALA A 156 -3.13 -16.00 -0.68
N GLU A 157 -4.24 -15.29 -0.86
CA GLU A 157 -5.23 -15.62 -1.91
C GLU A 157 -4.63 -15.48 -3.31
N THR A 158 -3.88 -14.41 -3.56
CA THR A 158 -3.20 -14.21 -4.84
C THR A 158 -2.15 -15.29 -5.11
N LEU A 159 -1.34 -15.62 -4.12
CA LEU A 159 -0.32 -16.67 -4.26
C LEU A 159 -0.94 -18.05 -4.47
N LYS A 160 -2.07 -18.33 -3.82
CA LYS A 160 -2.85 -19.54 -4.07
C LYS A 160 -3.31 -19.61 -5.52
N SER A 161 -3.89 -18.53 -6.05
CA SER A 161 -4.31 -18.45 -7.45
C SER A 161 -3.16 -18.67 -8.42
N PHE A 162 -1.98 -18.11 -8.13
CA PHE A 162 -0.77 -18.31 -8.95
C PHE A 162 -0.28 -19.76 -8.87
N ALA A 163 -0.30 -20.35 -7.67
CA ALA A 163 0.09 -21.75 -7.49
C ALA A 163 -0.85 -22.69 -8.25
N ASP A 164 -2.18 -22.49 -8.16
CA ASP A 164 -3.18 -23.29 -8.86
C ASP A 164 -2.99 -23.23 -10.39
N GLU A 165 -2.59 -22.08 -10.94
CA GLU A 165 -2.30 -21.91 -12.37
C GLU A 165 -0.99 -22.59 -12.78
N LEU A 166 0.04 -22.51 -11.95
CA LEU A 166 1.39 -23.00 -12.30
C LEU A 166 1.58 -24.50 -12.01
N GLU A 167 0.86 -25.08 -11.05
CA GLU A 167 1.02 -26.48 -10.65
C GLU A 167 0.76 -27.49 -11.78
N GLY A 168 -0.19 -27.16 -12.66
CA GLY A 168 -0.57 -28.00 -13.80
C GLY A 168 0.19 -27.68 -15.11
N ALA A 169 1.13 -26.76 -15.09
CA ALA A 169 1.79 -26.26 -16.30
C ALA A 169 2.75 -27.29 -16.92
N SER A 170 2.56 -27.61 -18.20
CA SER A 170 3.46 -28.51 -18.94
C SER A 170 4.83 -27.93 -19.21
N ASP A 171 4.94 -26.59 -19.28
CA ASP A 171 6.16 -25.80 -19.40
C ASP A 171 6.12 -24.70 -18.33
N PHE A 172 6.71 -25.02 -17.18
CA PHE A 172 6.65 -24.14 -16.01
C PHE A 172 7.29 -22.77 -16.27
N GLU A 173 8.47 -22.74 -16.91
CA GLU A 173 9.21 -21.49 -17.14
C GLU A 173 8.41 -20.54 -18.07
N LYS A 174 7.87 -21.08 -19.14
CA LYS A 174 7.04 -20.31 -20.06
C LYS A 174 5.76 -19.82 -19.40
N SER A 175 5.09 -20.66 -18.62
CA SER A 175 3.86 -20.31 -17.91
C SER A 175 4.12 -19.24 -16.86
N LEU A 176 5.22 -19.33 -16.11
CA LEU A 176 5.66 -18.34 -15.14
C LEU A 176 5.89 -16.98 -15.79
N ASN A 177 6.64 -16.93 -16.89
CA ASN A 177 6.91 -15.68 -17.61
C ASN A 177 5.62 -15.06 -18.17
N THR A 178 4.73 -15.89 -18.71
CA THR A 178 3.42 -15.44 -19.21
C THR A 178 2.54 -14.88 -18.10
N LEU A 179 2.52 -15.54 -16.94
CA LEU A 179 1.79 -15.09 -15.76
C LEU A 179 2.32 -13.73 -15.29
N ILE A 180 3.63 -13.59 -15.09
CA ILE A 180 4.25 -12.33 -14.66
C ILE A 180 3.91 -11.20 -15.66
N GLU A 181 4.10 -11.43 -16.95
CA GLU A 181 3.82 -10.42 -17.98
C GLU A 181 2.33 -9.98 -17.96
N ARG A 182 1.42 -10.94 -17.90
CA ARG A 182 -0.02 -10.68 -17.87
C ARG A 182 -0.43 -9.85 -16.66
N GLU A 183 -0.02 -10.29 -15.47
CA GLU A 183 -0.43 -9.66 -14.22
C GLU A 183 0.24 -8.29 -14.03
N VAL A 184 1.52 -8.12 -14.40
CA VAL A 184 2.16 -6.80 -14.36
C VAL A 184 1.42 -5.82 -15.27
N LYS A 185 1.05 -6.22 -16.48
CA LYS A 185 0.27 -5.37 -17.39
C LYS A 185 -1.11 -5.01 -16.84
N ALA A 186 -1.81 -6.00 -16.27
CA ALA A 186 -3.16 -5.82 -15.73
C ALA A 186 -3.19 -4.86 -14.54
N HIS A 187 -2.18 -4.93 -13.67
CA HIS A 187 -2.09 -4.20 -12.40
C HIS A 187 -1.09 -3.03 -12.42
N TRP A 188 -0.62 -2.63 -13.61
CA TRP A 188 0.31 -1.52 -13.76
C TRP A 188 -0.24 -0.20 -13.23
N ARG A 189 -1.55 -0.03 -13.28
CA ARG A 189 -2.25 1.19 -12.82
C ARG A 189 -1.97 1.57 -11.37
N ILE A 190 -1.62 0.58 -10.49
CA ILE A 190 -1.34 0.83 -9.07
C ILE A 190 0.04 1.41 -8.83
N VAL A 191 0.98 1.25 -9.79
CA VAL A 191 2.37 1.69 -9.65
C VAL A 191 2.49 3.18 -9.89
N PHE A 192 3.04 3.90 -8.91
CA PHE A 192 3.25 5.34 -9.00
C PHE A 192 4.52 5.77 -8.24
N ASN A 193 5.49 6.27 -8.98
CA ASN A 193 6.78 6.75 -8.44
C ASN A 193 6.82 8.27 -8.24
N GLY A 194 5.72 8.98 -8.48
CA GLY A 194 5.65 10.43 -8.36
C GLY A 194 5.34 10.94 -6.96
N ASN A 195 5.14 12.25 -6.85
CA ASN A 195 4.77 12.91 -5.61
C ASN A 195 3.26 12.73 -5.31
N GLY A 196 2.91 11.91 -4.32
CA GLY A 196 1.53 11.65 -3.91
C GLY A 196 0.80 12.85 -3.29
N TYR A 197 1.50 13.94 -2.92
CA TYR A 197 0.87 15.16 -2.39
C TYR A 197 0.39 16.10 -3.49
N ASP A 198 0.81 15.88 -4.74
CA ASP A 198 0.43 16.74 -5.85
C ASP A 198 -1.06 16.54 -6.20
N GLU A 199 -1.78 17.66 -6.40
CA GLU A 199 -3.18 17.61 -6.83
C GLU A 199 -3.35 16.97 -8.22
N SER A 200 -2.31 16.97 -9.05
CA SER A 200 -2.30 16.26 -10.32
C SER A 200 -2.42 14.75 -10.14
N TRP A 201 -1.87 14.22 -9.03
CA TRP A 201 -1.95 12.80 -8.72
C TRP A 201 -3.40 12.34 -8.48
N LYS A 202 -4.19 13.12 -7.75
CA LYS A 202 -5.60 12.76 -7.53
C LYS A 202 -6.37 12.61 -8.85
N LYS A 203 -6.13 13.53 -9.78
CA LYS A 203 -6.73 13.49 -11.12
C LYS A 203 -6.25 12.28 -11.92
N GLU A 204 -4.96 11.98 -11.84
CA GLU A 204 -4.36 10.83 -12.51
C GLU A 204 -4.85 9.51 -11.92
N ALA A 205 -4.90 9.39 -10.60
CA ALA A 205 -5.42 8.23 -9.90
C ALA A 205 -6.89 7.93 -10.28
N ALA A 206 -7.72 8.96 -10.36
CA ALA A 206 -9.10 8.83 -10.81
C ALA A 206 -9.19 8.32 -12.26
N LYS A 207 -8.32 8.81 -13.18
CA LYS A 207 -8.25 8.30 -14.57
C LYS A 207 -7.81 6.84 -14.63
N ARG A 208 -6.92 6.42 -13.72
CA ARG A 208 -6.47 5.03 -13.59
C ARG A 208 -7.52 4.13 -12.94
N GLY A 209 -8.63 4.68 -12.42
CA GLY A 209 -9.66 3.94 -11.71
C GLY A 209 -9.22 3.48 -10.32
N LEU A 210 -8.28 4.20 -9.67
CA LEU A 210 -7.90 3.96 -8.29
C LEU A 210 -8.92 4.57 -7.33
N LEU A 211 -9.11 3.92 -6.18
CA LEU A 211 -10.07 4.37 -5.18
C LEU A 211 -9.53 5.53 -4.34
N GLU A 212 -10.33 6.56 -4.13
CA GLU A 212 -10.07 7.62 -3.15
C GLU A 212 -11.13 7.55 -2.03
N LEU A 213 -10.87 6.74 -1.00
CA LEU A 213 -11.77 6.54 0.13
C LEU A 213 -11.32 7.45 1.29
N ARG A 214 -11.77 8.70 1.28
CA ARG A 214 -11.27 9.76 2.16
C ARG A 214 -11.66 9.56 3.60
N THR A 215 -12.89 9.17 3.85
CA THR A 215 -13.44 9.01 5.21
C THR A 215 -13.59 7.54 5.59
N THR A 216 -13.63 7.29 6.89
CA THR A 216 -13.89 5.94 7.42
C THR A 216 -15.25 5.40 6.96
N PRO A 217 -16.37 6.16 6.98
CA PRO A 217 -17.63 5.68 6.43
C PRO A 217 -17.55 5.29 4.95
N ASP A 218 -16.87 6.11 4.11
CA ASP A 218 -16.69 5.79 2.69
C ASP A 218 -15.95 4.47 2.51
N ALA A 219 -14.89 4.27 3.29
CA ALA A 219 -14.09 3.05 3.22
C ALA A 219 -14.86 1.82 3.75
N VAL A 220 -15.45 1.94 4.93
CA VAL A 220 -16.12 0.81 5.61
C VAL A 220 -17.35 0.33 4.83
N ALA A 221 -17.99 1.19 4.02
CA ALA A 221 -19.08 0.79 3.14
C ALA A 221 -18.74 -0.41 2.23
N HIS A 222 -17.44 -0.56 1.87
CA HIS A 222 -16.96 -1.69 1.05
C HIS A 222 -16.60 -2.94 1.85
N TYR A 223 -16.65 -2.91 3.20
CA TYR A 223 -16.15 -4.02 4.01
C TYR A 223 -16.91 -5.33 3.79
N LEU A 224 -18.23 -5.23 3.53
CA LEU A 224 -19.11 -6.37 3.28
C LEU A 224 -19.38 -6.63 1.80
N ASP A 225 -18.62 -6.02 0.88
CA ASP A 225 -18.67 -6.37 -0.53
C ASP A 225 -18.38 -7.86 -0.70
N GLU A 226 -19.08 -8.52 -1.62
CA GLU A 226 -19.04 -9.99 -1.81
C GLU A 226 -17.60 -10.50 -1.98
N LYS A 227 -16.75 -9.77 -2.74
CA LYS A 227 -15.34 -10.11 -2.93
C LYS A 227 -14.56 -10.14 -1.62
N ASN A 228 -14.84 -9.21 -0.71
CA ASN A 228 -14.14 -9.06 0.57
C ASN A 228 -14.59 -10.12 1.57
N VAL A 229 -15.89 -10.40 1.61
CA VAL A 229 -16.43 -11.51 2.42
C VAL A 229 -15.85 -12.82 1.95
N LYS A 230 -15.86 -13.08 0.64
CA LYS A 230 -15.29 -14.28 0.04
C LYS A 230 -13.81 -14.43 0.39
N LEU A 231 -13.00 -13.38 0.23
CA LEU A 231 -11.57 -13.39 0.56
C LEU A 231 -11.31 -13.86 2.00
N TYR A 232 -11.97 -13.24 2.99
CA TYR A 232 -11.72 -13.55 4.38
C TYR A 232 -12.28 -14.91 4.82
N THR A 233 -13.39 -15.35 4.24
CA THR A 233 -13.95 -16.67 4.51
C THR A 233 -13.14 -17.79 3.86
N ASP A 234 -12.71 -17.63 2.61
CA ASP A 234 -11.91 -18.62 1.89
C ASP A 234 -10.50 -18.79 2.48
N THR A 235 -9.94 -17.70 3.02
CA THR A 235 -8.66 -17.74 3.74
C THR A 235 -8.81 -18.17 5.21
N GLY A 236 -10.03 -18.35 5.70
CA GLY A 236 -10.31 -18.77 7.08
C GLY A 236 -9.95 -17.72 8.13
N VAL A 237 -9.85 -16.45 7.73
CA VAL A 237 -9.48 -15.34 8.64
C VAL A 237 -10.67 -14.88 9.45
N TYR A 238 -11.84 -14.70 8.82
CA TYR A 238 -13.09 -14.31 9.45
C TYR A 238 -14.26 -15.08 8.88
N THR A 239 -15.28 -15.32 9.71
CA THR A 239 -16.61 -15.72 9.23
C THR A 239 -17.38 -14.48 8.75
N LYS A 240 -18.47 -14.69 8.03
CA LYS A 240 -19.33 -13.61 7.58
C LYS A 240 -19.93 -12.83 8.77
N GLU A 241 -20.35 -13.54 9.81
CA GLU A 241 -20.94 -12.96 11.03
C GLU A 241 -19.92 -12.11 11.78
N GLU A 242 -18.66 -12.52 11.84
CA GLU A 242 -17.57 -11.71 12.42
C GLU A 242 -17.34 -10.44 11.61
N MET A 243 -17.38 -10.52 10.28
CA MET A 243 -17.25 -9.35 9.43
C MET A 243 -18.41 -8.37 9.59
N GLU A 244 -19.65 -8.86 9.69
CA GLU A 244 -20.83 -8.04 9.98
C GLU A 244 -20.67 -7.32 11.32
N SER A 245 -20.22 -8.02 12.35
CA SER A 245 -19.92 -7.41 13.65
C SER A 245 -18.81 -6.37 13.58
N HIS A 246 -17.73 -6.66 12.86
CA HIS A 246 -16.63 -5.70 12.67
C HIS A 246 -17.08 -4.45 11.92
N TYR A 247 -17.96 -4.58 10.94
CA TYR A 247 -18.55 -3.46 10.20
C TYR A 247 -19.28 -2.51 11.13
N GLU A 248 -20.20 -3.04 11.95
CA GLU A 248 -20.97 -2.26 12.91
C GLU A 248 -20.06 -1.58 13.95
N ILE A 249 -19.13 -2.32 14.53
CA ILE A 249 -18.17 -1.80 15.52
C ILE A 249 -17.32 -0.66 14.95
N LYS A 250 -16.89 -0.75 13.70
CA LYS A 250 -16.08 0.31 13.06
C LYS A 250 -16.88 1.61 12.91
N LEU A 251 -18.15 1.53 12.51
CA LEU A 251 -19.02 2.70 12.36
C LEU A 251 -19.40 3.29 13.72
N GLU A 252 -19.72 2.44 14.70
CA GLU A 252 -20.02 2.89 16.07
C GLU A 252 -18.82 3.60 16.69
N LYS A 253 -17.62 3.03 16.61
CA LYS A 253 -16.40 3.67 17.12
C LYS A 253 -16.11 5.00 16.42
N TYR A 254 -16.36 5.08 15.12
CA TYR A 254 -16.20 6.34 14.38
C TYR A 254 -17.11 7.42 14.95
N ALA A 255 -18.42 7.13 15.12
CA ALA A 255 -19.39 8.07 15.68
C ALA A 255 -19.05 8.45 17.13
N GLN A 256 -18.67 7.48 17.97
CA GLN A 256 -18.27 7.73 19.35
C GLN A 256 -17.06 8.66 19.45
N LEU A 257 -16.00 8.43 18.65
CA LEU A 257 -14.81 9.28 18.65
C LEU A 257 -15.14 10.72 18.24
N LEU A 258 -15.96 10.91 17.20
CA LEU A 258 -16.39 12.25 16.79
C LEU A 258 -17.19 12.96 17.87
N ASN A 259 -18.08 12.26 18.55
CA ASN A 259 -18.87 12.84 19.67
C ASN A 259 -17.95 13.27 20.82
N ILE A 260 -16.95 12.46 21.19
CA ILE A 260 -15.97 12.79 22.22
C ILE A 260 -15.14 14.03 21.82
N GLU A 261 -14.88 14.27 20.54
CA GLU A 261 -14.15 15.46 20.07
C GLU A 261 -15.06 16.70 20.02
N VAL A 262 -16.32 16.52 19.63
CA VAL A 262 -17.30 17.63 19.49
C VAL A 262 -17.70 18.21 20.84
N GLU A 263 -17.91 17.37 21.85
CA GLU A 263 -18.34 17.85 23.18
C GLU A 263 -17.35 18.86 23.82
N PRO A 264 -16.04 18.56 23.94
CA PRO A 264 -15.08 19.54 24.44
C PRO A 264 -14.95 20.77 23.54
N MET A 265 -15.08 20.64 22.23
CA MET A 265 -15.06 21.78 21.30
C MET A 265 -16.22 22.73 21.59
N LEU A 266 -17.43 22.22 21.76
CA LEU A 266 -18.60 23.02 22.13
C LEU A 266 -18.42 23.68 23.49
N GLU A 267 -17.86 22.98 24.45
CA GLU A 267 -17.55 23.54 25.77
C GLU A 267 -16.56 24.71 25.67
N MET A 268 -15.47 24.55 24.95
CA MET A 268 -14.46 25.60 24.71
C MET A 268 -15.07 26.80 23.97
N ILE A 269 -15.88 26.56 22.95
CA ILE A 269 -16.56 27.63 22.22
C ILE A 269 -17.44 28.45 23.18
N ASN A 270 -18.27 27.81 23.98
CA ASN A 270 -19.22 28.48 24.86
C ASN A 270 -18.55 29.16 26.07
N LYS A 271 -17.52 28.54 26.65
CA LYS A 271 -16.90 29.07 27.89
C LYS A 271 -15.75 30.04 27.63
N ASP A 272 -15.02 29.89 26.58
CA ASP A 272 -13.77 30.61 26.34
C ASP A 272 -13.84 31.51 25.09
N ILE A 273 -14.19 30.96 23.93
CA ILE A 273 -14.06 31.63 22.63
C ILE A 273 -15.14 32.72 22.48
N LEU A 274 -16.43 32.38 22.66
CA LEU A 274 -17.50 33.34 22.53
C LEU A 274 -17.44 34.49 23.59
N PRO A 275 -17.18 34.22 24.89
CA PRO A 275 -16.96 35.29 25.85
C PRO A 275 -15.79 36.20 25.53
N ALA A 276 -14.69 35.66 25.00
CA ALA A 276 -13.55 36.48 24.57
C ALA A 276 -13.92 37.36 23.37
N ALA A 277 -14.60 36.79 22.37
CA ALA A 277 -15.06 37.53 21.19
C ALA A 277 -16.03 38.66 21.54
N TYR A 278 -16.94 38.48 22.52
CA TYR A 278 -17.84 39.51 22.99
C TYR A 278 -17.15 40.63 23.78
N LYS A 279 -16.00 40.37 24.40
CA LYS A 279 -15.22 41.36 25.15
C LYS A 279 -14.33 42.21 24.25
N TYR A 280 -13.97 41.73 23.06
CA TYR A 280 -13.17 42.44 22.09
C TYR A 280 -14.02 43.41 21.28
#